data_fdc93e1a0f8591ebab818e85e22de345
#
_entry.id   fdc93e1a0f8591ebab818e85e22de345
#
_cell.length_a   1.000
_cell.length_b   1.000
_cell.length_c   1.000
_cell.angle_alpha   90.00
_cell.angle_beta   90.00
_cell.angle_gamma   90.00
#
_symmetry.space_group_name_H-M   'P 1'
#
loop_
_entity.id
_entity.type
_entity.pdbx_description
1 polymer ?
#
loop_
_entity_poly.entity_id
_entity_poly.type
_entity_poly.pdbx_seq_one_letter_code
_entity_poly.pdbx_strand_id
1 'polypeptide(L)'
;MRYYEEELETLIKAGAKVVEIVSFEWQRVHGFANYVAEDLNIDWYSWSSVSGLKVWEGNGFKTINPDCVTLPAVLDYYTKAESDMLLVLEDFHPYSEANNPVNIRYLREMMRQQNFTGNYTKAIILSSPNKFIPEELSKELPVIEVDLPDRETI
;
A
#
# COMPACT_ATOMS: atom_id res chain seq x y z
N MET A 1 -8.96 1.25 20.15
CA MET A 1 -8.61 -0.14 19.85
C MET A 1 -7.89 -0.22 18.51
N ARG A 2 -6.79 -0.93 18.46
CA ARG A 2 -5.89 -0.98 17.28
C ARG A 2 -6.02 -2.27 16.49
N TYR A 3 -7.24 -2.69 16.28
CA TYR A 3 -7.53 -3.98 15.63
C TYR A 3 -6.98 -4.06 14.21
N TYR A 4 -7.24 -3.03 13.39
CA TYR A 4 -6.82 -3.05 11.99
C TYR A 4 -5.31 -2.90 11.85
N GLU A 5 -4.70 -2.08 12.68
CA GLU A 5 -3.24 -1.88 12.65
C GLU A 5 -2.52 -3.17 13.03
N GLU A 6 -3.00 -3.86 14.05
CA GLU A 6 -2.40 -5.13 14.47
C GLU A 6 -2.60 -6.22 13.43
N GLU A 7 -3.76 -6.25 12.77
CA GLU A 7 -4.02 -7.19 11.69
C GLU A 7 -3.06 -6.95 10.52
N LEU A 8 -2.90 -5.69 10.12
CA LEU A 8 -1.97 -5.31 9.06
C LEU A 8 -0.54 -5.73 9.39
N GLU A 9 -0.09 -5.43 10.60
CA GLU A 9 1.25 -5.79 11.03
C GLU A 9 1.46 -7.30 11.04
N THR A 10 0.47 -8.05 11.50
CA THR A 10 0.53 -9.51 11.52
C THR A 10 0.67 -10.07 10.11
N LEU A 11 -0.09 -9.53 9.15
CA LEU A 11 0.01 -9.95 7.77
C LEU A 11 1.39 -9.68 7.19
N ILE A 12 1.94 -8.50 7.45
CA ILE A 12 3.27 -8.13 6.96
C ILE A 12 4.35 -9.02 7.57
N LYS A 13 4.27 -9.28 8.87
CA LYS A 13 5.22 -10.17 9.55
C LYS A 13 5.11 -11.60 9.06
N ALA A 14 3.93 -12.02 8.62
CA ALA A 14 3.71 -13.35 8.06
C ALA A 14 4.18 -13.48 6.60
N GLY A 15 4.70 -12.40 6.02
CA GLY A 15 5.25 -12.43 4.67
C GLY A 15 4.34 -11.92 3.58
N ALA A 16 3.20 -11.32 3.91
CA ALA A 16 2.32 -10.72 2.91
C ALA A 16 3.06 -9.58 2.21
N LYS A 17 3.11 -9.62 0.89
CA LYS A 17 3.82 -8.63 0.08
C LYS A 17 2.91 -7.50 -0.35
N VAL A 18 1.63 -7.78 -0.51
CA VAL A 18 0.63 -6.80 -0.90
C VAL A 18 -0.63 -7.04 -0.08
N VAL A 19 -1.19 -5.99 0.50
CA VAL A 19 -2.42 -6.04 1.27
C VAL A 19 -3.35 -4.94 0.75
N GLU A 20 -4.59 -5.28 0.46
CA GLU A 20 -5.59 -4.27 0.15
C GLU A 20 -6.26 -3.80 1.43
N ILE A 21 -6.38 -2.47 1.59
CA ILE A 21 -7.18 -1.89 2.67
C ILE A 21 -8.32 -1.12 2.03
N VAL A 22 -9.54 -1.54 2.32
CA VAL A 22 -10.75 -0.90 1.81
C VAL A 22 -11.27 0.05 2.88
N SER A 23 -11.22 1.35 2.61
CA SER A 23 -11.71 2.37 3.52
C SER A 23 -12.14 3.61 2.74
N PHE A 24 -13.26 4.21 3.12
CA PHE A 24 -13.67 5.50 2.56
C PHE A 24 -12.80 6.65 3.07
N GLU A 25 -12.09 6.44 4.16
CA GLU A 25 -11.26 7.48 4.78
C GLU A 25 -9.78 7.15 4.54
N TRP A 26 -9.21 7.77 3.52
CA TRP A 26 -7.79 7.53 3.19
C TRP A 26 -6.86 7.91 4.35
N GLN A 27 -7.28 8.87 5.19
CA GLN A 27 -6.50 9.25 6.37
C GLN A 27 -6.33 8.09 7.34
N ARG A 28 -7.33 7.22 7.45
CA ARG A 28 -7.21 6.03 8.30
C ARG A 28 -6.17 5.07 7.77
N VAL A 29 -6.10 4.91 6.45
CA VAL A 29 -5.07 4.05 5.83
C VAL A 29 -3.68 4.61 6.13
N HIS A 30 -3.51 5.93 6.03
CA HIS A 30 -2.24 6.56 6.41
C HIS A 30 -1.91 6.33 7.88
N GLY A 31 -2.90 6.42 8.76
CA GLY A 31 -2.72 6.13 10.17
C GLY A 31 -2.28 4.71 10.44
N PHE A 32 -2.87 3.74 9.73
CA PHE A 32 -2.47 2.34 9.85
C PHE A 32 -1.03 2.13 9.38
N ALA A 33 -0.68 2.71 8.24
CA ALA A 33 0.68 2.62 7.71
C ALA A 33 1.70 3.23 8.67
N ASN A 34 1.38 4.40 9.21
CA ASN A 34 2.26 5.06 10.17
C ASN A 34 2.47 4.23 11.44
N TYR A 35 1.39 3.65 11.97
CA TYR A 35 1.49 2.80 13.16
C TYR A 35 2.42 1.60 12.91
N VAL A 36 2.20 0.90 11.82
CA VAL A 36 2.99 -0.29 11.49
C VAL A 36 4.45 0.08 11.23
N ALA A 37 4.67 1.17 10.48
CA ALA A 37 6.03 1.62 10.16
C ALA A 37 6.80 2.01 11.43
N GLU A 38 6.16 2.72 12.35
CA GLU A 38 6.79 3.08 13.63
C GLU A 38 7.11 1.84 14.46
N ASP A 39 6.17 0.90 14.54
CA ASP A 39 6.37 -0.30 15.33
C ASP A 39 7.46 -1.20 14.76
N LEU A 40 7.57 -1.29 13.45
CA LEU A 40 8.62 -2.06 12.79
C LEU A 40 9.91 -1.28 12.57
N ASN A 41 9.90 0.02 12.90
CA ASN A 41 11.03 0.92 12.72
C ASN A 41 11.50 0.98 11.26
N ILE A 42 10.55 1.18 10.36
CA ILE A 42 10.81 1.34 8.93
C ILE A 42 10.14 2.62 8.42
N ASP A 43 10.57 3.11 7.26
CA ASP A 43 9.93 4.25 6.63
C ASP A 43 8.71 3.83 5.83
N TRP A 44 7.70 4.70 5.74
CA TRP A 44 6.58 4.46 4.87
C TRP A 44 6.44 5.59 3.85
N TYR A 45 5.94 5.20 2.68
CA TYR A 45 5.87 6.04 1.50
C TYR A 45 4.44 6.06 0.98
N SER A 46 4.08 7.16 0.34
CA SER A 46 2.78 7.32 -0.31
C SER A 46 3.01 7.62 -1.79
N TRP A 47 2.21 6.99 -2.63
CA TRP A 47 2.26 7.22 -4.06
C TRP A 47 0.87 7.46 -4.63
N SER A 48 0.78 8.42 -5.54
CA SER A 48 -0.40 8.60 -6.38
C SER A 48 0.04 8.99 -7.79
N SER A 49 -0.83 8.77 -8.78
CA SER A 49 -0.55 9.15 -10.16
C SER A 49 -0.53 10.67 -10.35
N VAL A 50 -1.02 11.41 -9.39
CA VAL A 50 -1.06 12.88 -9.43
C VAL A 50 0.16 13.49 -8.74
N SER A 51 0.51 12.98 -7.57
CA SER A 51 1.52 13.59 -6.71
C SER A 51 2.89 12.93 -6.80
N GLY A 52 3.00 11.75 -7.40
CA GLY A 52 4.23 11.00 -7.44
C GLY A 52 4.55 10.32 -6.12
N LEU A 53 5.83 10.08 -5.87
CA LEU A 53 6.30 9.33 -4.70
C LEU A 53 6.77 10.26 -3.59
N LYS A 54 6.29 10.02 -2.38
CA LYS A 54 6.63 10.80 -1.20
C LYS A 54 6.98 9.88 -0.05
N VAL A 55 7.84 10.35 0.85
CA VAL A 55 8.16 9.63 2.10
C VAL A 55 7.63 10.43 3.29
N TRP A 56 7.11 9.71 4.29
CA TRP A 56 6.67 10.33 5.53
C TRP A 56 7.86 10.59 6.43
N GLU A 57 8.02 11.84 6.90
CA GLU A 57 9.15 12.25 7.75
C GLU A 57 8.77 12.49 9.21
N GLY A 58 7.55 12.14 9.61
CA GLY A 58 7.08 12.28 10.98
C GLY A 58 6.21 13.51 11.21
N ASN A 59 6.43 14.58 10.45
CA ASN A 59 5.65 15.81 10.54
C ASN A 59 5.07 16.25 9.20
N GLY A 60 5.30 15.49 8.16
CA GLY A 60 4.82 15.78 6.81
C GLY A 60 5.49 14.90 5.79
N PHE A 61 5.05 15.02 4.55
CA PHE A 61 5.64 14.29 3.44
C PHE A 61 6.73 15.08 2.76
N LYS A 62 7.76 14.36 2.34
CA LYS A 62 8.80 14.89 1.47
C LYS A 62 8.66 14.21 0.11
N THR A 63 8.58 15.01 -0.96
CA THR A 63 8.53 14.49 -2.31
C THR A 63 9.87 13.87 -2.68
N ILE A 64 9.88 12.61 -3.06
CA ILE A 64 11.08 11.92 -3.54
C ILE A 64 11.19 12.09 -5.05
N ASN A 65 10.09 11.81 -5.77
CA ASN A 65 10.09 11.90 -7.22
C ASN A 65 8.70 12.31 -7.71
N PRO A 66 8.51 13.59 -8.12
CA PRO A 66 7.21 14.05 -8.61
C PRO A 66 6.87 13.51 -9.99
N ASP A 67 7.86 13.00 -10.73
CA ASP A 67 7.66 12.44 -12.06
C ASP A 67 7.34 10.94 -12.03
N CYS A 68 7.35 10.32 -10.86
CA CYS A 68 7.02 8.91 -10.69
C CYS A 68 5.49 8.78 -10.62
N VAL A 69 4.83 8.86 -11.76
CA VAL A 69 3.36 8.95 -11.82
C VAL A 69 2.69 7.76 -12.51
N THR A 70 3.46 6.73 -12.85
CA THR A 70 2.91 5.48 -13.38
C THR A 70 3.16 4.34 -12.41
N LEU A 71 2.31 3.33 -12.46
CA LEU A 71 2.49 2.17 -11.59
C LEU A 71 3.81 1.44 -11.87
N PRO A 72 4.18 1.18 -13.14
CA PRO A 72 5.48 0.55 -13.39
C PRO A 72 6.67 1.34 -12.83
N ALA A 73 6.61 2.67 -12.89
CA ALA A 73 7.70 3.51 -12.38
C ALA A 73 7.85 3.38 -10.87
N VAL A 74 6.75 3.43 -10.11
CA VAL A 74 6.83 3.31 -8.65
C VAL A 74 7.20 1.90 -8.22
N LEU A 75 6.73 0.88 -8.93
CA LEU A 75 7.10 -0.51 -8.62
C LEU A 75 8.56 -0.77 -8.93
N ASP A 76 9.10 -0.14 -9.98
CA ASP A 76 10.53 -0.24 -10.29
C ASP A 76 11.36 0.39 -9.17
N TYR A 77 10.98 1.56 -8.71
CA TYR A 77 11.63 2.19 -7.56
C TYR A 77 11.59 1.30 -6.33
N TYR A 78 10.42 0.76 -6.03
CA TYR A 78 10.21 -0.11 -4.88
C TYR A 78 11.09 -1.37 -4.96
N THR A 79 11.14 -1.99 -6.13
CA THR A 79 11.94 -3.21 -6.33
C THR A 79 13.43 -2.96 -6.18
N LYS A 80 13.92 -1.82 -6.67
CA LYS A 80 15.33 -1.47 -6.64
C LYS A 80 15.80 -0.86 -5.33
N ALA A 81 14.89 -0.44 -4.47
CA ALA A 81 15.26 0.19 -3.21
C ALA A 81 15.98 -0.81 -2.30
N GLU A 82 17.14 -0.42 -1.82
CA GLU A 82 17.96 -1.23 -0.91
C GLU A 82 17.72 -0.80 0.53
N SER A 83 16.46 -0.84 0.95
CA SER A 83 16.04 -0.44 2.29
C SER A 83 14.67 -1.03 2.60
N ASP A 84 14.32 -1.06 3.88
CA ASP A 84 12.97 -1.41 4.30
C ASP A 84 11.99 -0.36 3.79
N MET A 85 10.81 -0.80 3.35
CA MET A 85 9.87 0.12 2.73
C MET A 85 8.44 -0.37 2.86
N LEU A 86 7.58 0.48 3.40
CA LEU A 86 6.14 0.26 3.39
C LEU A 86 5.55 1.28 2.43
N LEU A 87 4.95 0.81 1.33
CA LEU A 87 4.46 1.67 0.25
C LEU A 87 2.94 1.65 0.17
N VAL A 88 2.31 2.82 0.29
CA VAL A 88 0.87 2.96 0.12
C VAL A 88 0.59 3.47 -1.30
N LEU A 89 -0.13 2.67 -2.08
CA LEU A 89 -0.58 3.05 -3.42
C LEU A 89 -2.02 3.55 -3.31
N GLU A 90 -2.22 4.83 -3.59
CA GLU A 90 -3.49 5.51 -3.30
C GLU A 90 -4.48 5.55 -4.46
N ASP A 91 -4.06 5.21 -5.67
CA ASP A 91 -4.90 5.34 -6.85
C ASP A 91 -5.55 4.03 -7.33
N PHE A 92 -6.00 3.20 -6.40
CA PHE A 92 -6.66 1.95 -6.78
C PHE A 92 -8.17 2.09 -6.73
N HIS A 93 -8.74 2.69 -7.76
CA HIS A 93 -10.18 2.81 -7.97
C HIS A 93 -10.48 2.50 -9.45
N PRO A 94 -11.75 2.25 -9.83
CA PRO A 94 -12.08 1.74 -11.17
C PRO A 94 -11.62 2.63 -12.32
N TYR A 95 -11.48 3.93 -12.09
CA TYR A 95 -11.12 4.89 -13.14
C TYR A 95 -9.66 5.31 -13.08
N SER A 96 -8.88 4.69 -12.21
CA SER A 96 -7.46 5.01 -12.08
C SER A 96 -6.63 4.33 -13.15
N GLU A 97 -5.61 5.01 -13.66
CA GLU A 97 -4.65 4.39 -14.56
C GLU A 97 -3.90 3.24 -13.89
N ALA A 98 -3.68 3.33 -12.59
CA ALA A 98 -3.04 2.26 -11.85
C ALA A 98 -3.84 0.96 -11.90
N ASN A 99 -5.16 1.05 -12.10
CA ASN A 99 -6.07 -0.09 -12.13
C ASN A 99 -6.35 -0.59 -13.56
N ASN A 100 -5.54 -0.22 -14.55
CA ASN A 100 -5.73 -0.76 -15.89
C ASN A 100 -5.20 -2.20 -15.98
N PRO A 101 -5.69 -3.01 -16.95
CA PRO A 101 -5.32 -4.43 -17.01
C PRO A 101 -3.83 -4.70 -17.12
N VAL A 102 -3.08 -3.85 -17.82
CA VAL A 102 -1.64 -4.03 -17.99
C VAL A 102 -0.91 -3.82 -16.65
N ASN A 103 -1.26 -2.75 -15.94
CA ASN A 103 -0.65 -2.44 -14.65
C ASN A 103 -1.00 -3.48 -13.60
N ILE A 104 -2.24 -3.97 -13.59
CA ILE A 104 -2.66 -5.03 -12.67
C ILE A 104 -1.85 -6.30 -12.93
N ARG A 105 -1.65 -6.65 -14.21
CA ARG A 105 -0.84 -7.81 -14.55
C ARG A 105 0.60 -7.66 -14.12
N TYR A 106 1.15 -6.45 -14.27
CA TYR A 106 2.50 -6.14 -13.82
C TYR A 106 2.64 -6.36 -12.31
N LEU A 107 1.69 -5.82 -11.54
CA LEU A 107 1.68 -5.98 -10.08
C LEU A 107 1.58 -7.45 -9.68
N ARG A 108 0.70 -8.20 -10.35
CA ARG A 108 0.54 -9.62 -10.06
C ARG A 108 1.82 -10.41 -10.28
N GLU A 109 2.52 -10.13 -11.38
CA GLU A 109 3.78 -10.81 -11.65
C GLU A 109 4.83 -10.49 -10.61
N MET A 110 4.90 -9.25 -10.15
CA MET A 110 5.81 -8.88 -9.08
C MET A 110 5.50 -9.61 -7.78
N MET A 111 4.23 -9.78 -7.46
CA MET A 111 3.81 -10.51 -6.26
C MET A 111 4.25 -11.97 -6.28
N ARG A 112 4.41 -12.54 -7.46
CA ARG A 112 4.80 -13.94 -7.64
C ARG A 112 6.31 -14.16 -7.62
N GLN A 113 7.10 -13.11 -7.70
CA GLN A 113 8.55 -13.23 -7.65
C GLN A 113 8.99 -13.52 -6.21
N GLN A 114 9.77 -14.57 -6.02
CA GLN A 114 10.18 -14.99 -4.68
C GLN A 114 11.04 -13.97 -3.94
N ASN A 115 11.86 -13.23 -4.66
CA ASN A 115 12.86 -12.35 -4.06
C ASN A 115 12.63 -10.88 -4.38
N PHE A 116 11.38 -10.49 -4.70
CA PHE A 116 11.17 -9.11 -5.10
C PHE A 116 11.35 -8.10 -3.94
N THR A 117 11.27 -8.56 -2.70
CA THR A 117 11.58 -7.72 -1.55
C THR A 117 13.04 -7.84 -1.10
N GLY A 118 13.79 -8.83 -1.60
CA GLY A 118 15.16 -9.08 -1.17
C GLY A 118 15.23 -9.45 0.31
N ASN A 119 16.25 -8.91 1.00
CA ASN A 119 16.45 -9.13 2.42
C ASN A 119 15.80 -8.04 3.29
N TYR A 120 15.00 -7.18 2.69
CA TYR A 120 14.38 -6.05 3.38
C TYR A 120 12.94 -6.36 3.74
N THR A 121 12.44 -5.69 4.78
CA THR A 121 11.03 -5.73 5.12
C THR A 121 10.30 -4.76 4.20
N LYS A 122 9.59 -5.31 3.22
CA LYS A 122 8.86 -4.51 2.25
C LYS A 122 7.44 -5.01 2.09
N ALA A 123 6.50 -4.09 2.03
CA ALA A 123 5.10 -4.42 1.75
C ALA A 123 4.44 -3.26 1.01
N ILE A 124 3.44 -3.61 0.21
CA ILE A 124 2.63 -2.64 -0.54
C ILE A 124 1.22 -2.69 0.02
N ILE A 125 0.67 -1.51 0.32
CA ILE A 125 -0.73 -1.36 0.73
C ILE A 125 -1.49 -0.74 -0.42
N LEU A 126 -2.53 -1.43 -0.91
CA LEU A 126 -3.43 -0.90 -1.92
C LEU A 126 -4.58 -0.22 -1.19
N SER A 127 -4.64 1.10 -1.29
CA SER A 127 -5.69 1.88 -0.64
C SER A 127 -6.84 2.10 -1.62
N SER A 128 -8.00 1.56 -1.32
CA SER A 128 -9.19 1.72 -2.16
C SER A 128 -10.41 2.09 -1.34
N PRO A 129 -11.30 2.95 -1.91
CA PRO A 129 -12.50 3.35 -1.20
C PRO A 129 -13.57 2.25 -1.19
N ASN A 130 -13.50 1.33 -2.13
CA ASN A 130 -14.43 0.22 -2.26
C ASN A 130 -13.67 -1.04 -2.69
N LYS A 131 -14.32 -2.17 -2.58
CA LYS A 131 -13.73 -3.45 -2.95
C LYS A 131 -13.73 -3.60 -4.48
N PHE A 132 -12.79 -2.94 -5.13
CA PHE A 132 -12.67 -2.92 -6.59
C PHE A 132 -11.50 -3.72 -7.13
N ILE A 133 -10.84 -4.50 -6.31
CA ILE A 133 -9.69 -5.25 -6.78
C ILE A 133 -10.14 -6.21 -7.87
N PRO A 134 -9.50 -6.19 -9.04
CA PRO A 134 -9.81 -7.13 -10.10
C PRO A 134 -9.70 -8.56 -9.61
N GLU A 135 -10.55 -9.42 -10.14
CA GLU A 135 -10.57 -10.82 -9.76
C GLU A 135 -9.20 -11.48 -9.88
N GLU A 136 -8.40 -11.00 -10.83
CA GLU A 136 -7.04 -11.48 -11.04
C GLU A 136 -6.14 -11.34 -9.81
N LEU A 137 -6.33 -10.30 -9.01
CA LEU A 137 -5.56 -10.08 -7.80
C LEU A 137 -6.25 -10.56 -6.54
N SER A 138 -7.59 -10.55 -6.52
CA SER A 138 -8.36 -10.81 -5.30
C SER A 138 -8.09 -12.17 -4.67
N LYS A 139 -7.63 -13.13 -5.46
CA LYS A 139 -7.33 -14.47 -4.97
C LYS A 139 -5.92 -14.58 -4.38
N GLU A 140 -5.07 -13.61 -4.62
CA GLU A 140 -3.65 -13.69 -4.26
C GLU A 140 -3.24 -12.74 -3.14
N LEU A 141 -4.14 -11.88 -2.68
CA LEU A 141 -3.78 -10.92 -1.65
C LEU A 141 -4.83 -10.85 -0.54
N PRO A 142 -4.40 -10.61 0.69
CA PRO A 142 -5.34 -10.39 1.80
C PRO A 142 -6.00 -9.03 1.68
N VAL A 143 -7.23 -8.95 2.19
CA VAL A 143 -8.04 -7.73 2.18
C VAL A 143 -8.45 -7.40 3.60
N ILE A 144 -8.23 -6.15 4.00
CA ILE A 144 -8.75 -5.62 5.26
C ILE A 144 -9.86 -4.64 4.92
N GLU A 145 -11.09 -4.96 5.30
CA GLU A 145 -12.23 -4.08 5.12
C GLU A 145 -12.45 -3.29 6.41
N VAL A 146 -12.29 -1.98 6.31
CA VAL A 146 -12.45 -1.10 7.46
C VAL A 146 -13.89 -0.62 7.52
N ASP A 147 -14.55 -0.96 8.59
CA ASP A 147 -15.95 -0.57 8.78
C ASP A 147 -16.09 0.93 8.96
N LEU A 148 -17.20 1.47 8.47
CA LEU A 148 -17.56 2.84 8.78
C LEU A 148 -17.77 2.98 10.30
N PRO A 149 -17.39 4.12 10.90
CA PRO A 149 -17.64 4.33 12.31
C PRO A 149 -19.13 4.18 12.61
N ASP A 150 -19.44 3.41 13.64
CA ASP A 150 -20.80 3.28 14.11
C ASP A 150 -21.24 4.62 14.73
N ARG A 151 -22.50 4.97 14.58
CA ARG A 151 -23.04 6.21 15.17
C ARG A 151 -22.88 6.23 16.68
N GLU A 152 -22.90 5.08 17.33
CA GLU A 152 -22.73 4.97 18.78
C GLU A 152 -21.29 5.22 19.23
N THR A 153 -20.34 5.15 18.31
CA THR A 153 -18.93 5.36 18.62
C THR A 153 -18.44 6.76 18.24
N ILE A 154 -19.32 7.56 17.67
CA ILE A 154 -18.99 8.92 17.26
C ILE A 154 -19.19 9.91 18.40
#